data_db34d9e4268f1276adec96d26bdf208f
#
_entry.id   db34d9e4268f1276adec96d26bdf208f
#
_cell.length_a   1.000
_cell.length_b   1.000
_cell.length_c   1.000
_cell.angle_alpha   90.00
_cell.angle_beta   90.00
_cell.angle_gamma   90.00
#
_symmetry.space_group_name_H-M   'P 1'
#
loop_
_entity.id
_entity.type
_entity.pdbx_description
1 polymer ?
#
loop_
_entity_poly.entity_id
_entity_poly.type
_entity_poly.pdbx_seq_one_letter_code
_entity_poly.pdbx_strand_id
1 'polypeptide(L)'
;MPTEKTFRDYKDEAEEWITLATGEYYPDILPDACRLYEPVLVEFGLLLRASHSSTNLFTSIMEISNQWMRTQLCRVFKKYVSPQTPVEMLKRKIDAAKICAQFGPAFRNVVEVQQKFSTRPMPDEALCAVLWEYKDRGKKGYDLTERLFDVLRSQHAGLSVTGPERAGKDVLMGTIFKDYPKPDRPVDFVIYDKGKVLAIGLARYDSDRGGAQEDDRTGQYREVAQEILGYADSHGMPHIKVIYVNDGPGLLLGSMWNDYSYIEDQWPGRVKVVTLRMVPERITAAWLRS
;
A
#
# COMPACT_ATOMS: atom_id res chain seq x y z
N MET A 1 27.78 -20.86 20.23
CA MET A 1 26.35 -20.65 20.09
C MET A 1 26.01 -20.86 18.63
N PRO A 2 24.90 -21.49 18.26
CA PRO A 2 24.55 -21.57 16.85
C PRO A 2 24.42 -20.14 16.29
N THR A 3 25.00 -19.91 15.14
CA THR A 3 24.91 -18.62 14.44
C THR A 3 23.44 -18.35 14.12
N GLU A 4 22.92 -17.20 14.50
CA GLU A 4 21.53 -16.84 14.20
C GLU A 4 21.33 -16.82 12.67
N LYS A 5 20.27 -17.48 12.19
CA LYS A 5 19.94 -17.49 10.76
C LYS A 5 19.60 -16.08 10.28
N THR A 6 20.19 -15.65 9.17
CA THR A 6 19.88 -14.42 8.45
C THR A 6 18.72 -14.64 7.47
N PHE A 7 18.15 -13.58 6.88
CA PHE A 7 17.10 -13.71 5.86
C PHE A 7 17.56 -14.56 4.67
N ARG A 8 18.85 -14.48 4.33
CA ARG A 8 19.47 -15.26 3.26
C ARG A 8 19.38 -16.77 3.47
N ASP A 9 19.52 -17.22 4.71
CA ASP A 9 19.57 -18.64 5.05
C ASP A 9 18.23 -19.37 4.88
N TYR A 10 17.13 -18.62 4.64
CA TYR A 10 15.80 -19.17 4.37
C TYR A 10 15.47 -19.24 2.87
N LYS A 11 16.41 -18.85 2.00
CA LYS A 11 16.14 -18.74 0.57
C LYS A 11 15.74 -20.06 -0.09
N ASP A 12 16.42 -21.15 0.27
CA ASP A 12 16.17 -22.46 -0.34
C ASP A 12 14.82 -23.06 0.07
N GLU A 13 14.21 -22.53 1.15
CA GLU A 13 12.90 -22.91 1.68
C GLU A 13 11.91 -21.73 1.58
N ALA A 14 12.16 -20.74 0.71
CA ALA A 14 11.43 -19.48 0.68
C ALA A 14 9.92 -19.64 0.52
N GLU A 15 9.46 -20.64 -0.24
CA GLU A 15 8.03 -20.94 -0.44
C GLU A 15 7.32 -21.30 0.87
N GLU A 16 8.03 -21.92 1.81
CA GLU A 16 7.48 -22.30 3.12
C GLU A 16 7.35 -21.08 4.05
N TRP A 17 8.16 -20.06 3.81
CA TRP A 17 8.27 -18.89 4.68
C TRP A 17 7.40 -17.70 4.26
N ILE A 18 6.86 -17.67 3.04
CA ILE A 18 5.93 -16.63 2.60
C ILE A 18 4.50 -16.93 3.05
N THR A 19 3.70 -15.87 3.17
CA THR A 19 2.26 -15.95 3.41
C THR A 19 1.50 -15.65 2.13
N LEU A 20 0.57 -16.52 1.74
CA LEU A 20 -0.33 -16.26 0.63
C LEU A 20 -1.59 -15.55 1.14
N ALA A 21 -1.89 -14.38 0.57
CA ALA A 21 -3.17 -13.73 0.80
C ALA A 21 -4.28 -14.49 0.08
N THR A 22 -5.45 -14.53 0.70
CA THR A 22 -6.66 -15.07 0.06
C THR A 22 -7.02 -14.23 -1.16
N GLY A 23 -7.32 -14.89 -2.28
CA GLY A 23 -7.84 -14.30 -3.50
C GLY A 23 -9.33 -14.57 -3.65
N GLU A 24 -9.95 -13.81 -4.53
CA GLU A 24 -11.34 -14.03 -4.95
C GLU A 24 -11.33 -14.56 -6.39
N TYR A 25 -12.20 -15.51 -6.68
CA TYR A 25 -12.23 -16.18 -7.99
C TYR A 25 -13.21 -15.52 -8.96
N TYR A 26 -12.81 -15.45 -10.22
CA TYR A 26 -13.70 -15.15 -11.33
C TYR A 26 -14.30 -16.48 -11.83
N PRO A 27 -15.62 -16.58 -12.13
CA PRO A 27 -16.62 -15.48 -12.14
C PRO A 27 -17.36 -15.24 -10.81
N ASP A 28 -16.97 -15.87 -9.72
CA ASP A 28 -17.68 -15.85 -8.42
C ASP A 28 -17.86 -14.44 -7.86
N ILE A 29 -16.93 -13.53 -8.19
CA ILE A 29 -17.00 -12.11 -7.78
C ILE A 29 -18.12 -11.31 -8.46
N LEU A 30 -18.64 -11.76 -9.61
CA LEU A 30 -19.54 -10.94 -10.44
C LEU A 30 -20.82 -10.49 -9.74
N PRO A 31 -21.56 -11.35 -9.01
CA PRO A 31 -22.78 -10.92 -8.32
C PRO A 31 -22.52 -9.78 -7.31
N ASP A 32 -21.43 -9.88 -6.56
CA ASP A 32 -21.07 -8.88 -5.55
C ASP A 32 -20.49 -7.62 -6.21
N ALA A 33 -19.69 -7.76 -7.25
CA ALA A 33 -19.16 -6.63 -8.03
C ALA A 33 -20.30 -5.82 -8.66
N CYS A 34 -21.27 -6.48 -9.29
CA CYS A 34 -22.44 -5.82 -9.85
C CYS A 34 -23.27 -5.11 -8.78
N ARG A 35 -23.58 -5.79 -7.68
CA ARG A 35 -24.32 -5.19 -6.55
C ARG A 35 -23.64 -3.93 -6.01
N LEU A 36 -22.31 -3.96 -5.89
CA LEU A 36 -21.55 -2.83 -5.36
C LEU A 36 -21.48 -1.66 -6.33
N TYR A 37 -21.28 -1.92 -7.63
CA TYR A 37 -20.97 -0.89 -8.61
C TYR A 37 -22.15 -0.45 -9.49
N GLU A 38 -23.25 -1.18 -9.54
CA GLU A 38 -24.46 -0.74 -10.26
C GLU A 38 -24.92 0.66 -9.86
N PRO A 39 -25.00 1.03 -8.54
CA PRO A 39 -25.35 2.39 -8.14
C PRO A 39 -24.38 3.46 -8.69
N VAL A 40 -23.09 3.12 -8.81
CA VAL A 40 -22.08 4.02 -9.40
C VAL A 40 -22.32 4.22 -10.89
N LEU A 41 -22.63 3.15 -11.61
CA LEU A 41 -22.91 3.22 -13.06
C LEU A 41 -24.19 3.96 -13.34
N VAL A 42 -25.22 3.76 -12.52
CA VAL A 42 -26.50 4.52 -12.61
C VAL A 42 -26.24 5.99 -12.40
N GLU A 43 -25.52 6.37 -11.35
CA GLU A 43 -25.20 7.78 -11.06
C GLU A 43 -24.35 8.41 -12.17
N PHE A 44 -23.32 7.67 -12.66
CA PHE A 44 -22.54 8.13 -13.79
C PHE A 44 -23.40 8.37 -15.03
N GLY A 45 -24.35 7.50 -15.33
CA GLY A 45 -25.30 7.65 -16.44
C GLY A 45 -26.22 8.85 -16.29
N LEU A 46 -26.66 9.19 -15.05
CA LEU A 46 -27.45 10.37 -14.78
C LEU A 46 -26.65 11.65 -15.03
N LEU A 47 -25.45 11.74 -14.45
CA LEU A 47 -24.55 12.88 -14.64
C LEU A 47 -24.15 13.05 -16.12
N LEU A 48 -23.87 11.94 -16.81
CA LEU A 48 -23.50 11.95 -18.23
C LEU A 48 -24.62 12.50 -19.12
N ARG A 49 -25.86 12.09 -18.90
CA ARG A 49 -27.03 12.60 -19.65
C ARG A 49 -27.26 14.10 -19.43
N ALA A 50 -27.02 14.58 -18.20
CA ALA A 50 -27.17 15.99 -17.85
C ALA A 50 -26.03 16.89 -18.36
N SER A 51 -24.93 16.28 -18.81
CA SER A 51 -23.72 17.02 -19.16
C SER A 51 -23.67 17.40 -20.65
N HIS A 52 -23.30 18.65 -20.92
CA HIS A 52 -23.13 19.19 -22.28
C HIS A 52 -21.68 19.13 -22.77
N SER A 53 -20.74 18.81 -21.88
CA SER A 53 -19.33 18.58 -22.23
C SER A 53 -18.69 17.60 -21.24
N SER A 54 -17.57 17.00 -21.62
CA SER A 54 -16.83 16.08 -20.73
C SER A 54 -16.17 16.81 -19.55
N THR A 55 -15.83 18.09 -19.69
CA THR A 55 -15.38 18.93 -18.57
C THR A 55 -16.51 19.23 -17.60
N ASN A 56 -17.73 19.49 -18.12
CA ASN A 56 -18.92 19.66 -17.31
C ASN A 56 -19.26 18.38 -16.54
N LEU A 57 -19.21 17.20 -17.19
CA LEU A 57 -19.36 15.92 -16.53
C LEU A 57 -18.34 15.75 -15.37
N PHE A 58 -17.08 16.06 -15.62
CA PHE A 58 -16.05 15.96 -14.59
C PHE A 58 -16.33 16.90 -13.40
N THR A 59 -16.72 18.15 -13.68
CA THR A 59 -17.08 19.11 -12.63
C THR A 59 -18.27 18.61 -11.81
N SER A 60 -19.31 18.07 -12.46
CA SER A 60 -20.47 17.49 -11.77
C SER A 60 -20.08 16.30 -10.87
N ILE A 61 -19.14 15.45 -11.31
CA ILE A 61 -18.60 14.38 -10.47
C ILE A 61 -17.92 14.96 -9.21
N MET A 62 -17.20 16.08 -9.33
CA MET A 62 -16.53 16.72 -8.19
C MET A 62 -17.50 17.30 -7.16
N GLU A 63 -18.75 17.62 -7.54
CA GLU A 63 -19.78 18.10 -6.60
C GLU A 63 -20.38 16.98 -5.72
N ILE A 64 -20.18 15.71 -6.06
CA ILE A 64 -20.65 14.59 -5.25
C ILE A 64 -19.97 14.63 -3.86
N SER A 65 -20.78 14.73 -2.82
CA SER A 65 -20.31 14.86 -1.42
C SER A 65 -19.69 13.54 -0.90
N ASN A 66 -20.31 12.40 -1.24
CA ASN A 66 -19.81 11.08 -0.84
C ASN A 66 -18.46 10.80 -1.50
N GLN A 67 -17.39 10.76 -0.70
CA GLN A 67 -16.02 10.57 -1.17
C GLN A 67 -15.80 9.23 -1.89
N TRP A 68 -16.41 8.15 -1.38
CA TRP A 68 -16.31 6.84 -2.02
C TRP A 68 -16.94 6.87 -3.42
N MET A 69 -18.21 7.33 -3.51
CA MET A 69 -18.94 7.46 -4.77
C MET A 69 -18.17 8.30 -5.76
N ARG A 70 -17.70 9.49 -5.35
CA ARG A 70 -16.90 10.38 -6.20
C ARG A 70 -15.63 9.69 -6.73
N THR A 71 -14.93 8.91 -5.88
CA THR A 71 -13.75 8.16 -6.31
C THR A 71 -14.10 7.10 -7.35
N GLN A 72 -15.21 6.37 -7.16
CA GLN A 72 -15.64 5.36 -8.13
C GLN A 72 -16.07 6.03 -9.47
N LEU A 73 -16.80 7.13 -9.40
CA LEU A 73 -17.17 7.92 -10.60
C LEU A 73 -15.92 8.40 -11.35
N CYS A 74 -14.84 8.80 -10.66
CA CYS A 74 -13.56 9.13 -11.29
C CYS A 74 -12.92 7.91 -11.98
N ARG A 75 -13.09 6.71 -11.44
CA ARG A 75 -12.63 5.48 -12.09
C ARG A 75 -13.40 5.18 -13.36
N VAL A 76 -14.72 5.33 -13.35
CA VAL A 76 -15.58 5.20 -14.54
C VAL A 76 -15.23 6.30 -15.56
N PHE A 77 -15.09 7.56 -15.12
CA PHE A 77 -14.66 8.68 -15.96
C PHE A 77 -13.33 8.37 -16.66
N LYS A 78 -12.33 7.86 -15.92
CA LYS A 78 -11.06 7.43 -16.52
C LYS A 78 -11.27 6.41 -17.64
N LYS A 79 -12.16 5.44 -17.48
CA LYS A 79 -12.37 4.39 -18.48
C LYS A 79 -13.06 4.92 -19.74
N TYR A 80 -14.02 5.81 -19.62
CA TYR A 80 -14.82 6.30 -20.73
C TYR A 80 -14.29 7.58 -21.37
N VAL A 81 -13.69 8.48 -20.56
CA VAL A 81 -13.42 9.86 -20.97
C VAL A 81 -11.91 10.16 -21.06
N SER A 82 -11.11 9.70 -20.10
CA SER A 82 -9.70 10.10 -20.02
C SER A 82 -8.80 8.97 -19.53
N PRO A 83 -8.54 7.93 -20.35
CA PRO A 83 -7.76 6.75 -19.94
C PRO A 83 -6.33 7.11 -19.52
N GLN A 84 -5.76 8.16 -20.04
CA GLN A 84 -4.41 8.65 -19.75
C GLN A 84 -4.28 9.39 -18.42
N THR A 85 -5.38 9.89 -17.84
CA THR A 85 -5.31 10.65 -16.58
C THR A 85 -5.41 9.72 -15.37
N PRO A 86 -4.42 9.73 -14.44
CA PRO A 86 -4.47 8.90 -13.26
C PRO A 86 -5.66 9.22 -12.36
N VAL A 87 -6.30 8.19 -11.78
CA VAL A 87 -7.41 8.37 -10.82
C VAL A 87 -6.96 9.17 -9.60
N GLU A 88 -5.72 9.00 -9.15
CA GLU A 88 -5.13 9.75 -8.04
C GLU A 88 -5.15 11.27 -8.29
N MET A 89 -5.01 11.68 -9.54
CA MET A 89 -5.18 13.07 -9.95
C MET A 89 -6.66 13.46 -10.02
N LEU A 90 -7.48 12.65 -10.72
CA LEU A 90 -8.90 12.94 -10.94
C LEU A 90 -9.70 13.09 -9.64
N LYS A 91 -9.39 12.33 -8.59
CA LYS A 91 -10.14 12.37 -7.31
C LYS A 91 -9.88 13.63 -6.45
N ARG A 92 -8.91 14.47 -6.84
CA ARG A 92 -8.51 15.67 -6.08
C ARG A 92 -9.44 16.84 -6.41
N LYS A 93 -10.49 17.00 -5.60
CA LYS A 93 -11.53 18.05 -5.81
C LYS A 93 -10.94 19.46 -5.94
N ILE A 94 -9.92 19.77 -5.15
CA ILE A 94 -9.25 21.08 -5.16
C ILE A 94 -8.56 21.41 -6.49
N ASP A 95 -8.14 20.39 -7.22
CA ASP A 95 -7.42 20.55 -8.51
C ASP A 95 -8.36 20.46 -9.72
N ALA A 96 -9.68 20.35 -9.54
CA ALA A 96 -10.61 20.08 -10.63
C ALA A 96 -10.53 21.12 -11.77
N ALA A 97 -10.48 22.40 -11.45
CA ALA A 97 -10.36 23.47 -12.45
C ALA A 97 -9.04 23.35 -13.24
N LYS A 98 -7.93 23.06 -12.55
CA LYS A 98 -6.62 22.86 -13.16
C LYS A 98 -6.61 21.65 -14.08
N ILE A 99 -7.23 20.54 -13.65
CA ILE A 99 -7.36 19.32 -14.45
C ILE A 99 -8.16 19.57 -15.72
N CYS A 100 -9.31 20.29 -15.62
CA CYS A 100 -10.10 20.68 -16.79
C CYS A 100 -9.33 21.56 -17.75
N ALA A 101 -8.56 22.53 -17.26
CA ALA A 101 -7.76 23.42 -18.10
C ALA A 101 -6.64 22.67 -18.82
N GLN A 102 -5.95 21.77 -18.11
CA GLN A 102 -4.78 21.07 -18.63
C GLN A 102 -5.13 19.87 -19.50
N PHE A 103 -6.10 19.05 -19.09
CA PHE A 103 -6.44 17.77 -19.73
C PHE A 103 -7.78 17.79 -20.47
N GLY A 104 -8.64 18.77 -20.21
CA GLY A 104 -9.96 18.89 -20.82
C GLY A 104 -9.96 18.85 -22.35
N PRO A 105 -9.02 19.49 -23.06
CA PRO A 105 -8.91 19.37 -24.51
C PRO A 105 -8.69 17.94 -25.05
N ALA A 106 -8.11 17.06 -24.22
CA ALA A 106 -7.86 15.65 -24.54
C ALA A 106 -8.98 14.72 -24.05
N PHE A 107 -10.01 15.22 -23.39
CA PHE A 107 -11.15 14.41 -22.99
C PHE A 107 -11.96 13.98 -24.19
N ARG A 108 -12.40 12.72 -24.21
CA ARG A 108 -13.32 12.23 -25.23
C ARG A 108 -14.58 13.09 -25.28
N ASN A 109 -15.09 13.35 -26.49
CA ASN A 109 -16.32 14.13 -26.66
C ASN A 109 -17.50 13.49 -25.92
N VAL A 110 -18.29 14.31 -25.22
CA VAL A 110 -19.39 13.85 -24.36
C VAL A 110 -20.45 13.06 -25.13
N VAL A 111 -20.76 13.46 -26.38
CA VAL A 111 -21.76 12.77 -27.22
C VAL A 111 -21.28 11.35 -27.54
N GLU A 112 -20.00 11.20 -27.84
CA GLU A 112 -19.41 9.88 -28.08
C GLU A 112 -19.43 9.03 -26.81
N VAL A 113 -19.14 9.62 -25.66
CA VAL A 113 -19.23 8.92 -24.36
C VAL A 113 -20.67 8.47 -24.08
N GLN A 114 -21.67 9.33 -24.31
CA GLN A 114 -23.09 9.00 -24.17
C GLN A 114 -23.49 7.82 -25.06
N GLN A 115 -23.08 7.83 -26.32
CA GLN A 115 -23.33 6.72 -27.24
C GLN A 115 -22.69 5.42 -26.77
N LYS A 116 -21.40 5.45 -26.41
CA LYS A 116 -20.70 4.25 -25.94
C LYS A 116 -21.27 3.70 -24.63
N PHE A 117 -21.63 4.59 -23.69
CA PHE A 117 -22.20 4.17 -22.42
C PHE A 117 -23.59 3.56 -22.59
N SER A 118 -24.45 4.15 -23.43
CA SER A 118 -25.81 3.67 -23.67
C SER A 118 -25.91 2.31 -24.36
N THR A 119 -24.84 1.88 -25.06
CA THR A 119 -24.81 0.56 -25.70
C THR A 119 -24.42 -0.57 -24.76
N ARG A 120 -24.02 -0.26 -23.53
CA ARG A 120 -23.63 -1.27 -22.55
C ARG A 120 -24.83 -1.74 -21.71
N PRO A 121 -24.83 -3.01 -21.28
CA PRO A 121 -25.84 -3.49 -20.34
C PRO A 121 -25.72 -2.74 -18.99
N MET A 122 -26.78 -2.79 -18.20
CA MET A 122 -26.80 -2.20 -16.86
C MET A 122 -27.30 -3.28 -15.86
N PRO A 123 -26.44 -3.73 -14.93
CA PRO A 123 -25.03 -3.35 -14.79
C PRO A 123 -24.12 -3.91 -15.90
N ASP A 124 -23.03 -3.22 -16.19
CA ASP A 124 -21.96 -3.71 -17.06
C ASP A 124 -21.02 -4.60 -16.26
N GLU A 125 -21.20 -5.90 -16.35
CA GLU A 125 -20.42 -6.91 -15.61
C GLU A 125 -18.91 -6.75 -15.84
N ALA A 126 -18.49 -6.52 -17.07
CA ALA A 126 -17.07 -6.34 -17.39
C ALA A 126 -16.47 -5.13 -16.68
N LEU A 127 -17.19 -4.01 -16.65
CA LEU A 127 -16.76 -2.82 -15.95
C LEU A 127 -16.80 -3.02 -14.42
N CYS A 128 -17.84 -3.69 -13.91
CA CYS A 128 -17.93 -4.02 -12.49
C CYS A 128 -16.77 -4.89 -12.04
N ALA A 129 -16.37 -5.90 -12.81
CA ALA A 129 -15.19 -6.73 -12.54
C ALA A 129 -13.91 -5.91 -12.51
N VAL A 130 -13.71 -5.02 -13.50
CA VAL A 130 -12.54 -4.12 -13.53
C VAL A 130 -12.51 -3.16 -12.34
N LEU A 131 -13.67 -2.66 -11.90
CA LEU A 131 -13.74 -1.79 -10.72
C LEU A 131 -13.51 -2.58 -9.42
N TRP A 132 -13.91 -3.84 -9.39
CA TRP A 132 -13.72 -4.73 -8.24
C TRP A 132 -12.25 -4.95 -7.89
N GLU A 133 -11.39 -5.10 -8.90
CA GLU A 133 -9.94 -5.21 -8.67
C GLU A 133 -9.32 -4.03 -7.89
N TYR A 134 -9.96 -2.85 -7.96
CA TYR A 134 -9.50 -1.68 -7.20
C TYR A 134 -10.04 -1.62 -5.78
N LYS A 135 -11.04 -2.45 -5.42
CA LYS A 135 -11.73 -2.42 -4.13
C LYS A 135 -10.78 -2.65 -2.97
N ASP A 136 -9.94 -3.67 -3.10
CA ASP A 136 -9.15 -4.20 -1.99
C ASP A 136 -7.63 -4.11 -2.20
N ARG A 137 -7.15 -3.20 -3.08
CA ARG A 137 -5.70 -3.07 -3.35
C ARG A 137 -4.84 -2.86 -2.11
N GLY A 138 -5.37 -2.17 -1.09
CA GLY A 138 -4.67 -1.95 0.17
C GLY A 138 -4.90 -3.05 1.21
N LYS A 139 -5.91 -3.90 1.03
CA LYS A 139 -6.35 -4.85 2.05
C LYS A 139 -5.27 -5.88 2.40
N LYS A 140 -4.57 -6.41 1.40
CA LYS A 140 -3.48 -7.38 1.62
C LYS A 140 -2.36 -6.82 2.50
N GLY A 141 -2.03 -5.54 2.33
CA GLY A 141 -1.04 -4.86 3.18
C GLY A 141 -1.58 -4.63 4.60
N TYR A 142 -2.84 -4.25 4.74
CA TYR A 142 -3.47 -4.07 6.06
C TYR A 142 -3.61 -5.40 6.80
N ASP A 143 -4.01 -6.47 6.11
CA ASP A 143 -4.10 -7.81 6.70
C ASP A 143 -2.72 -8.30 7.18
N LEU A 144 -1.65 -7.98 6.46
CA LEU A 144 -0.28 -8.27 6.89
C LEU A 144 0.07 -7.51 8.17
N THR A 145 -0.21 -6.21 8.21
CA THR A 145 0.13 -5.35 9.36
C THR A 145 -0.68 -5.73 10.61
N GLU A 146 -1.98 -6.03 10.45
CA GLU A 146 -2.84 -6.51 11.55
C GLU A 146 -2.28 -7.81 12.14
N ARG A 147 -2.00 -8.80 11.31
CA ARG A 147 -1.41 -10.09 11.76
C ARG A 147 -0.03 -9.90 12.39
N LEU A 148 0.79 -9.01 11.84
CA LEU A 148 2.09 -8.68 12.43
C LEU A 148 1.93 -8.15 13.85
N PHE A 149 0.99 -7.23 14.07
CA PHE A 149 0.75 -6.65 15.39
C PHE A 149 0.23 -7.70 16.39
N ASP A 150 -0.65 -8.60 15.93
CA ASP A 150 -1.15 -9.71 16.76
C ASP A 150 0.00 -10.65 17.18
N VAL A 151 0.88 -11.01 16.25
CA VAL A 151 2.06 -11.84 16.54
C VAL A 151 3.00 -11.14 17.50
N LEU A 152 3.34 -9.88 17.28
CA LEU A 152 4.25 -9.12 18.13
C LEU A 152 3.67 -8.93 19.55
N ARG A 153 2.38 -8.63 19.68
CA ARG A 153 1.71 -8.46 20.98
C ARG A 153 1.60 -9.77 21.75
N SER A 154 1.29 -10.87 21.07
CA SER A 154 1.20 -12.19 21.70
C SER A 154 2.56 -12.70 22.15
N GLN A 155 3.61 -12.45 21.38
CA GLN A 155 4.97 -12.92 21.66
C GLN A 155 5.70 -12.07 22.71
N HIS A 156 5.40 -10.78 22.78
CA HIS A 156 6.14 -9.80 23.58
C HIS A 156 5.24 -9.08 24.58
N ALA A 157 4.70 -9.81 25.58
CA ALA A 157 3.96 -9.19 26.66
C ALA A 157 4.82 -8.13 27.37
N GLY A 158 4.37 -6.88 27.38
CA GLY A 158 5.09 -5.74 27.99
C GLY A 158 5.79 -4.82 26.98
N LEU A 159 5.88 -5.17 25.70
CA LEU A 159 6.21 -4.24 24.64
C LEU A 159 4.93 -3.59 24.09
N SER A 160 5.03 -2.33 23.66
CA SER A 160 3.95 -1.68 22.91
C SER A 160 4.33 -1.54 21.45
N VAL A 161 3.39 -1.87 20.57
CA VAL A 161 3.52 -1.69 19.11
C VAL A 161 2.54 -0.60 18.70
N THR A 162 3.05 0.45 18.07
CA THR A 162 2.26 1.59 17.58
C THR A 162 2.37 1.68 16.07
N GLY A 163 1.23 1.82 15.40
CA GLY A 163 1.14 1.97 13.96
C GLY A 163 -0.32 1.84 13.51
N PRO A 164 -0.65 2.13 12.25
CA PRO A 164 -1.99 1.92 11.72
C PRO A 164 -2.25 0.42 11.54
N GLU A 165 -3.19 -0.12 12.29
CA GLU A 165 -3.62 -1.53 12.14
C GLU A 165 -4.38 -1.75 10.82
N ARG A 166 -5.05 -0.70 10.34
CA ARG A 166 -5.80 -0.64 9.07
C ARG A 166 -5.54 0.70 8.40
N ALA A 167 -6.39 1.08 7.45
CA ALA A 167 -6.33 2.40 6.82
C ALA A 167 -6.32 3.52 7.89
N GLY A 168 -5.18 4.11 8.13
CA GLY A 168 -4.95 5.15 9.12
C GLY A 168 -3.83 6.08 8.68
N LYS A 169 -3.48 7.04 9.55
CA LYS A 169 -2.31 7.89 9.32
C LYS A 169 -1.06 7.10 9.69
N ASP A 170 -0.08 7.11 8.81
CA ASP A 170 1.25 6.58 9.07
C ASP A 170 1.87 7.25 10.31
N VAL A 171 2.74 6.55 11.00
CA VAL A 171 3.56 7.14 12.05
C VAL A 171 4.65 7.96 11.40
N LEU A 172 4.74 9.24 11.76
CA LEU A 172 5.75 10.13 11.20
C LEU A 172 6.99 10.15 12.09
N MET A 173 8.19 10.13 11.51
CA MET A 173 9.45 10.13 12.24
C MET A 173 9.57 11.33 13.20
N GLY A 174 9.05 12.50 12.85
CA GLY A 174 9.02 13.68 13.72
C GLY A 174 8.13 13.53 14.95
N THR A 175 7.20 12.56 14.97
CA THR A 175 6.41 12.23 16.18
C THR A 175 7.15 11.28 17.12
N ILE A 176 8.13 10.54 16.60
CA ILE A 176 8.99 9.63 17.37
C ILE A 176 10.18 10.41 17.92
N PHE A 177 10.83 11.21 17.10
CA PHE A 177 12.03 12.01 17.40
C PHE A 177 11.81 13.45 16.92
N LYS A 178 11.78 14.40 17.88
CA LYS A 178 11.48 15.82 17.58
C LYS A 178 12.45 16.45 16.59
N ASP A 179 13.73 16.07 16.67
CA ASP A 179 14.82 16.66 15.89
C ASP A 179 15.20 15.79 14.68
N TYR A 180 14.29 14.89 14.25
CA TYR A 180 14.57 14.03 13.10
C TYR A 180 14.67 14.88 11.80
N PRO A 181 15.71 14.70 10.98
CA PRO A 181 15.98 15.56 9.81
C PRO A 181 14.85 15.60 8.77
N LYS A 182 14.06 14.51 8.68
CA LYS A 182 12.91 14.40 7.79
C LYS A 182 11.66 14.08 8.62
N PRO A 183 11.08 15.04 9.33
CA PRO A 183 10.00 14.81 10.28
C PRO A 183 8.75 14.17 9.64
N ASP A 184 8.50 14.44 8.37
CA ASP A 184 7.35 13.91 7.62
C ASP A 184 7.60 12.51 7.02
N ARG A 185 8.75 11.87 7.29
CA ARG A 185 9.02 10.52 6.82
C ARG A 185 8.05 9.54 7.48
N PRO A 186 7.22 8.83 6.69
CA PRO A 186 6.32 7.83 7.22
C PRO A 186 7.07 6.53 7.54
N VAL A 187 6.61 5.85 8.59
CA VAL A 187 6.95 4.47 8.93
C VAL A 187 5.68 3.72 9.31
N ASP A 188 5.67 2.39 9.14
CA ASP A 188 4.44 1.61 9.34
C ASP A 188 4.22 1.25 10.80
N PHE A 189 5.29 1.04 11.58
CA PHE A 189 5.16 0.75 13.01
C PHE A 189 6.41 1.09 13.82
N VAL A 190 6.22 1.22 15.12
CA VAL A 190 7.29 1.43 16.10
C VAL A 190 7.06 0.50 17.30
N ILE A 191 8.13 -0.12 17.80
CA ILE A 191 8.12 -0.98 18.97
C ILE A 191 8.77 -0.24 20.12
N TYR A 192 8.08 -0.18 21.28
CA TYR A 192 8.56 0.46 22.49
C TYR A 192 8.66 -0.53 23.67
N ASP A 193 9.64 -0.32 24.53
CA ASP A 193 9.71 -0.89 25.87
C ASP A 193 9.65 0.24 26.90
N LYS A 194 8.57 0.31 27.68
CA LYS A 194 8.36 1.36 28.71
C LYS A 194 8.60 2.78 28.20
N GLY A 195 8.14 3.07 26.99
CA GLY A 195 8.29 4.37 26.35
C GLY A 195 9.62 4.60 25.61
N LYS A 196 10.58 3.67 25.70
CA LYS A 196 11.84 3.72 24.95
C LYS A 196 11.64 3.05 23.59
N VAL A 197 12.03 3.71 22.51
CA VAL A 197 12.02 3.13 21.16
C VAL A 197 13.05 2.00 21.08
N LEU A 198 12.61 0.81 20.69
CA LEU A 198 13.48 -0.34 20.42
C LEU A 198 13.67 -0.57 18.94
N ALA A 199 12.58 -0.50 18.16
CA ALA A 199 12.63 -0.75 16.74
C ALA A 199 11.65 0.12 15.97
N ILE A 200 12.01 0.43 14.73
CA ILE A 200 11.17 1.12 13.74
C ILE A 200 11.00 0.17 12.56
N GLY A 201 9.78 0.04 12.06
CA GLY A 201 9.50 -0.94 11.02
C GLY A 201 8.69 -0.43 9.85
N LEU A 202 8.92 -1.09 8.71
CA LEU A 202 8.12 -0.97 7.51
C LEU A 202 7.56 -2.35 7.16
N ALA A 203 6.29 -2.38 6.72
CA ALA A 203 5.58 -3.61 6.40
C ALA A 203 5.01 -3.53 4.98
N ARG A 204 5.22 -4.59 4.21
CA ARG A 204 4.76 -4.65 2.83
C ARG A 204 4.37 -6.06 2.43
N TYR A 205 3.27 -6.13 1.68
CA TYR A 205 2.85 -7.34 0.99
C TYR A 205 3.12 -7.22 -0.52
N ASP A 206 4.00 -8.05 -1.05
CA ASP A 206 4.34 -8.12 -2.47
C ASP A 206 3.59 -9.27 -3.14
N SER A 207 2.49 -8.95 -3.86
CA SER A 207 1.60 -9.97 -4.44
C SER A 207 2.01 -10.45 -5.83
N ASP A 208 2.55 -9.55 -6.67
CA ASP A 208 2.61 -9.79 -8.12
C ASP A 208 3.63 -8.94 -8.88
N ARG A 209 4.64 -8.37 -8.21
CA ARG A 209 5.52 -7.42 -8.88
C ARG A 209 6.97 -7.87 -8.89
N GLY A 210 7.53 -7.93 -10.09
CA GLY A 210 8.94 -8.03 -10.41
C GLY A 210 9.39 -6.87 -11.31
N GLY A 211 10.71 -6.70 -11.47
CA GLY A 211 11.33 -5.79 -12.41
C GLY A 211 11.77 -4.43 -11.85
N ALA A 212 12.07 -3.45 -12.71
CA ALA A 212 12.72 -2.17 -12.36
C ALA A 212 12.11 -1.39 -11.18
N GLN A 213 10.84 -1.64 -10.81
CA GLN A 213 10.23 -1.05 -9.61
C GLN A 213 10.74 -1.68 -8.31
N GLU A 214 11.43 -2.81 -8.36
CA GLU A 214 12.01 -3.50 -7.21
C GLU A 214 13.35 -2.90 -6.85
N ASP A 215 14.18 -2.61 -7.84
CA ASP A 215 15.50 -1.98 -7.64
C ASP A 215 15.35 -0.62 -6.95
N ASP A 216 14.33 0.16 -7.35
CA ASP A 216 14.01 1.45 -6.73
C ASP A 216 13.61 1.29 -5.26
N ARG A 217 12.99 0.18 -4.88
CA ARG A 217 12.45 -0.04 -3.53
C ARG A 217 13.48 -0.54 -2.54
N THR A 218 14.29 -1.52 -2.96
CA THR A 218 15.39 -2.00 -2.13
C THR A 218 16.42 -0.89 -1.92
N GLY A 219 16.61 -0.02 -2.93
CA GLY A 219 17.34 1.24 -2.79
C GLY A 219 16.75 2.14 -1.71
N GLN A 220 15.44 2.39 -1.76
CA GLN A 220 14.74 3.20 -0.75
C GLN A 220 14.84 2.62 0.65
N TYR A 221 14.72 1.30 0.81
CA TYR A 221 14.85 0.65 2.11
C TYR A 221 16.27 0.79 2.69
N ARG A 222 17.30 0.66 1.85
CA ARG A 222 18.67 0.93 2.28
C ARG A 222 18.86 2.36 2.75
N GLU A 223 18.34 3.33 2.01
CA GLU A 223 18.38 4.75 2.41
C GLU A 223 17.66 4.98 3.74
N VAL A 224 16.49 4.38 3.93
CA VAL A 224 15.72 4.52 5.18
C VAL A 224 16.48 3.89 6.35
N ALA A 225 17.04 2.69 6.19
CA ALA A 225 17.86 2.09 7.24
C ALA A 225 19.07 2.94 7.61
N GLN A 226 19.83 3.41 6.60
CA GLN A 226 20.97 4.29 6.81
C GLN A 226 20.60 5.59 7.52
N GLU A 227 19.46 6.19 7.13
CA GLU A 227 18.97 7.44 7.72
C GLU A 227 18.57 7.24 9.20
N ILE A 228 17.78 6.21 9.49
CA ILE A 228 17.33 5.91 10.87
C ILE A 228 18.50 5.55 11.77
N LEU A 229 19.36 4.63 11.32
CA LEU A 229 20.49 4.16 12.11
C LEU A 229 21.56 5.23 12.29
N GLY A 230 21.84 6.03 11.25
CA GLY A 230 22.76 7.17 11.34
C GLY A 230 22.26 8.23 12.31
N TYR A 231 20.97 8.55 12.29
CA TYR A 231 20.37 9.42 13.30
C TYR A 231 20.50 8.84 14.71
N ALA A 232 20.15 7.56 14.88
CA ALA A 232 20.25 6.89 16.18
C ALA A 232 21.68 6.90 16.74
N ASP A 233 22.68 6.64 15.91
CA ASP A 233 24.09 6.64 16.31
C ASP A 233 24.55 8.04 16.72
N SER A 234 24.20 9.07 15.96
CA SER A 234 24.56 10.47 16.26
C SER A 234 23.91 11.01 17.55
N HIS A 235 22.82 10.36 18.02
CA HIS A 235 22.10 10.73 19.24
C HIS A 235 22.31 9.74 20.40
N GLY A 236 23.31 8.86 20.32
CA GLY A 236 23.66 7.93 21.39
C GLY A 236 22.61 6.83 21.61
N MET A 237 21.89 6.43 20.56
CA MET A 237 20.88 5.39 20.57
C MET A 237 21.24 4.17 19.72
N PRO A 238 22.44 3.55 19.89
CA PRO A 238 22.90 2.44 19.04
C PRO A 238 22.04 1.17 19.16
N HIS A 239 21.18 1.11 20.18
CA HIS A 239 20.26 -0.01 20.43
C HIS A 239 19.05 -0.01 19.48
N ILE A 240 18.78 1.07 18.74
CA ILE A 240 17.64 1.14 17.82
C ILE A 240 17.85 0.16 16.67
N LYS A 241 16.80 -0.60 16.41
CA LYS A 241 16.73 -1.60 15.33
C LYS A 241 15.81 -1.11 14.20
N VAL A 242 16.01 -1.65 12.99
CA VAL A 242 15.09 -1.48 11.86
C VAL A 242 14.57 -2.84 11.45
N ILE A 243 13.25 -2.94 11.23
CA ILE A 243 12.58 -4.17 10.83
C ILE A 243 11.87 -3.93 9.51
N TYR A 244 12.19 -4.75 8.51
CA TYR A 244 11.46 -4.82 7.25
C TYR A 244 10.62 -6.09 7.21
N VAL A 245 9.31 -5.94 7.29
CA VAL A 245 8.38 -7.05 7.13
C VAL A 245 7.92 -7.07 5.68
N ASN A 246 8.53 -7.94 4.88
CA ASN A 246 8.14 -8.14 3.49
C ASN A 246 7.62 -9.55 3.32
N ASP A 247 6.44 -9.68 2.75
CA ASP A 247 5.78 -10.97 2.61
C ASP A 247 5.03 -11.07 1.28
N GLY A 248 4.67 -12.28 0.91
CA GLY A 248 3.91 -12.58 -0.29
C GLY A 248 4.73 -13.22 -1.41
N PRO A 249 4.04 -13.76 -2.44
CA PRO A 249 4.66 -14.52 -3.51
C PRO A 249 5.61 -13.69 -4.39
N GLY A 250 5.50 -12.37 -4.37
CA GLY A 250 6.41 -11.47 -5.08
C GLY A 250 7.87 -11.64 -4.63
N LEU A 251 8.12 -12.05 -3.39
CA LEU A 251 9.48 -12.32 -2.89
C LEU A 251 10.19 -13.48 -3.61
N LEU A 252 9.44 -14.36 -4.25
CA LEU A 252 9.98 -15.48 -5.02
C LEU A 252 10.38 -15.09 -6.45
N LEU A 253 10.10 -13.86 -6.87
CA LEU A 253 10.35 -13.39 -8.22
C LEU A 253 11.74 -12.75 -8.35
N GLY A 254 12.45 -13.10 -9.43
CA GLY A 254 13.72 -12.46 -9.80
C GLY A 254 14.78 -12.48 -8.69
N SER A 255 15.35 -11.33 -8.40
CA SER A 255 16.38 -11.15 -7.38
C SER A 255 15.86 -10.73 -6.00
N MET A 256 14.54 -10.56 -5.83
CA MET A 256 13.89 -9.97 -4.65
C MET A 256 14.44 -10.48 -3.32
N TRP A 257 14.48 -11.81 -3.15
CA TRP A 257 15.00 -12.41 -1.92
C TRP A 257 16.46 -12.03 -1.63
N ASN A 258 17.29 -12.03 -2.66
CA ASN A 258 18.69 -11.63 -2.53
C ASN A 258 18.83 -10.15 -2.18
N ASP A 259 18.04 -9.29 -2.84
CA ASP A 259 18.10 -7.84 -2.65
C ASP A 259 17.70 -7.45 -1.22
N TYR A 260 16.68 -8.09 -0.68
CA TYR A 260 16.32 -7.96 0.73
C TYR A 260 17.38 -8.56 1.68
N SER A 261 18.01 -9.67 1.30
CA SER A 261 19.13 -10.25 2.07
C SER A 261 20.30 -9.27 2.18
N TYR A 262 20.64 -8.58 1.09
CA TYR A 262 21.71 -7.56 1.10
C TYR A 262 21.41 -6.38 2.02
N ILE A 263 20.13 -6.02 2.23
CA ILE A 263 19.78 -4.97 3.18
C ILE A 263 20.13 -5.40 4.61
N GLU A 264 19.77 -6.61 4.99
CA GLU A 264 20.11 -7.15 6.32
C GLU A 264 21.62 -7.29 6.52
N ASP A 265 22.33 -7.80 5.51
CA ASP A 265 23.79 -8.01 5.55
C ASP A 265 24.58 -6.70 5.77
N GLN A 266 24.04 -5.54 5.37
CA GLN A 266 24.71 -4.26 5.56
C GLN A 266 24.76 -3.78 7.02
N TRP A 267 23.80 -4.21 7.85
CA TRP A 267 23.72 -3.80 9.26
C TRP A 267 23.47 -5.01 10.17
N PRO A 268 24.45 -5.91 10.30
CA PRO A 268 24.31 -7.11 11.11
C PRO A 268 23.87 -6.79 12.54
N GLY A 269 22.88 -7.51 13.03
CA GLY A 269 22.33 -7.33 14.37
C GLY A 269 21.46 -6.07 14.59
N ARG A 270 21.42 -5.15 13.63
CA ARG A 270 20.61 -3.92 13.73
C ARG A 270 19.44 -3.85 12.77
N VAL A 271 19.55 -4.49 11.60
CA VAL A 271 18.46 -4.61 10.63
C VAL A 271 18.07 -6.07 10.53
N LYS A 272 16.77 -6.33 10.49
CA LYS A 272 16.21 -7.63 10.10
C LYS A 272 15.17 -7.47 9.02
N VAL A 273 15.26 -8.32 8.01
CA VAL A 273 14.21 -8.55 7.05
C VAL A 273 13.50 -9.84 7.43
N VAL A 274 12.18 -9.83 7.48
CA VAL A 274 11.38 -11.00 7.87
C VAL A 274 10.11 -11.08 7.04
N THR A 275 9.62 -12.29 6.81
CA THR A 275 8.23 -12.53 6.47
C THR A 275 7.42 -12.65 7.76
N LEU A 276 6.10 -12.66 7.67
CA LEU A 276 5.24 -12.82 8.84
C LEU A 276 5.53 -14.14 9.60
N ARG A 277 5.82 -15.22 8.86
CA ARG A 277 6.14 -16.53 9.44
C ARG A 277 7.47 -16.55 10.19
N MET A 278 8.42 -15.71 9.82
CA MET A 278 9.73 -15.61 10.48
C MET A 278 9.68 -14.74 11.74
N VAL A 279 8.68 -13.89 11.93
CA VAL A 279 8.62 -12.97 13.07
C VAL A 279 8.80 -13.69 14.41
N PRO A 280 8.12 -14.82 14.70
CA PRO A 280 8.23 -15.47 16.00
C PRO A 280 9.65 -15.91 16.36
N GLU A 281 10.44 -16.35 15.42
CA GLU A 281 11.79 -16.87 15.69
C GLU A 281 12.88 -15.80 15.52
N ARG A 282 12.67 -14.79 14.67
CA ARG A 282 13.70 -13.81 14.36
C ARG A 282 13.56 -12.48 15.12
N ILE A 283 12.33 -12.02 15.40
CA ILE A 283 12.10 -10.80 16.17
C ILE A 283 11.93 -11.17 17.63
N THR A 284 13.00 -11.57 18.27
CA THR A 284 13.01 -12.00 19.68
C THR A 284 13.16 -10.82 20.65
N ALA A 285 12.68 -10.99 21.88
CA ALA A 285 12.87 -9.98 22.93
C ALA A 285 14.36 -9.72 23.23
N ALA A 286 15.19 -10.77 23.12
CA ALA A 286 16.64 -10.64 23.30
C ALA A 286 17.26 -9.75 22.23
N TRP A 287 16.90 -9.96 20.95
CA TRP A 287 17.39 -9.14 19.85
C TRP A 287 16.88 -7.68 19.94
N LEU A 288 15.62 -7.50 20.30
CA LEU A 288 15.06 -6.14 20.44
C LEU A 288 15.76 -5.32 21.56
N ARG A 289 16.30 -5.98 22.59
CA ARG A 289 16.93 -5.33 23.74
C ARG A 289 18.46 -5.36 23.73
N SER A 290 19.07 -6.04 22.72
CA SER A 290 20.52 -6.13 22.56
C SER A 290 21.20 -4.81 22.21
#